data_909ae5c2dbdb754da083fb3659a688bb
#
_entry.id   909ae5c2dbdb754da083fb3659a688bb
#
_cell.length_a   1.000
_cell.length_b   1.000
_cell.length_c   1.000
_cell.angle_alpha   90.00
_cell.angle_beta   90.00
_cell.angle_gamma   90.00
#
_symmetry.space_group_name_H-M   'P 1'
#
loop_
_entity.id
_entity.type
_entity.pdbx_description
1 polymer ?
#
loop_
_entity_poly.entity_id
_entity_poly.type
_entity_poly.pdbx_seq_one_letter_code
_entity_poly.pdbx_strand_id
1 'polypeptide(L)'
;MKHMAGSFTGKITQQSTLTLTDQPNHIMNIAEVHGTQKSSDPLWNNSKIAYWGVTDLLDVKGTQHGYYDNDHGGEGRDWGTFEARVTTDGGGMIAEGTFKFAGGEGKYRGITGGGRFKSVTKSETEIECTWDGSYQLAKSQAA
;
A
#
# COMPACT_ATOMS: atom_id res chain seq x y z
N MET A 1 -3.74 21.11 -4.01
CA MET A 1 -3.74 19.76 -3.44
C MET A 1 -3.27 19.81 -1.98
N LYS A 2 -3.87 19.01 -1.17
CA LYS A 2 -3.49 18.94 0.24
C LYS A 2 -2.42 17.88 0.43
N HIS A 3 -1.36 18.23 1.16
CA HIS A 3 -0.30 17.29 1.51
C HIS A 3 -0.73 16.39 2.67
N MET A 4 -0.29 15.14 2.66
CA MET A 4 -0.55 14.18 3.73
C MET A 4 0.63 13.24 3.90
N ALA A 5 0.78 12.71 5.10
CA ALA A 5 1.79 11.72 5.41
C ALA A 5 1.29 10.81 6.52
N GLY A 6 1.82 9.60 6.56
CA GLY A 6 1.42 8.65 7.57
C GLY A 6 2.25 7.38 7.57
N SER A 7 1.82 6.44 8.39
CA SER A 7 2.46 5.15 8.54
C SER A 7 1.47 4.10 9.02
N PHE A 8 1.80 2.85 8.84
CA PHE A 8 1.07 1.75 9.44
C PHE A 8 1.98 0.55 9.65
N THR A 9 1.62 -0.27 10.63
CA THR A 9 2.16 -1.61 10.77
C THR A 9 1.13 -2.55 10.17
N GLY A 10 1.54 -3.34 9.19
CA GLY A 10 0.66 -4.26 8.51
C GLY A 10 0.90 -5.69 8.92
N LYS A 11 -0.19 -6.46 9.02
CA LYS A 11 -0.11 -7.90 9.25
C LYS A 11 -0.45 -8.63 7.95
N ILE A 12 0.41 -9.56 7.58
CA ILE A 12 0.17 -10.44 6.43
C ILE A 12 -0.85 -11.48 6.88
N THR A 13 -2.05 -11.40 6.35
CA THR A 13 -3.16 -12.29 6.75
C THR A 13 -3.24 -13.54 5.90
N GLN A 14 -2.76 -13.47 4.67
CA GLN A 14 -2.60 -14.64 3.80
C GLN A 14 -1.58 -14.34 2.72
N GLN A 15 -0.90 -15.37 2.26
CA GLN A 15 0.03 -15.25 1.15
C GLN A 15 0.27 -16.60 0.50
N SER A 16 0.68 -16.55 -0.75
CA SER A 16 1.06 -17.72 -1.52
C SER A 16 2.28 -17.40 -2.35
N THR A 17 3.25 -18.28 -2.33
CA THR A 17 4.51 -18.10 -3.05
C THR A 17 4.69 -19.25 -4.03
N LEU A 18 5.02 -18.90 -5.26
CA LEU A 18 5.34 -19.85 -6.31
C LEU A 18 6.81 -19.70 -6.67
N THR A 19 7.53 -20.82 -6.66
CA THR A 19 8.90 -20.85 -7.17
C THR A 19 8.83 -21.17 -8.67
N LEU A 20 9.35 -20.26 -9.48
CA LEU A 20 9.34 -20.45 -10.93
C LEU A 20 10.55 -21.28 -11.35
N THR A 21 10.35 -22.06 -12.38
CA THR A 21 11.41 -22.94 -12.90
C THR A 21 12.11 -22.39 -14.14
N ASP A 22 11.78 -21.15 -14.52
CA ASP A 22 12.39 -20.47 -15.66
C ASP A 22 13.85 -20.08 -15.40
N GLN A 23 14.14 -19.67 -14.13
CA GLN A 23 15.47 -19.27 -13.70
C GLN A 23 15.68 -19.66 -12.24
N PRO A 24 16.94 -19.88 -11.80
CA PRO A 24 17.23 -20.09 -10.39
C PRO A 24 16.84 -18.88 -9.54
N ASN A 25 16.33 -19.12 -8.35
CA ASN A 25 15.99 -18.09 -7.36
C ASN A 25 14.93 -17.08 -7.86
N HIS A 26 13.99 -17.54 -8.66
CA HIS A 26 12.89 -16.71 -9.14
C HIS A 26 11.59 -17.12 -8.45
N ILE A 27 11.00 -16.19 -7.74
CA ILE A 27 9.73 -16.42 -7.04
C ILE A 27 8.72 -15.34 -7.38
N MET A 28 7.44 -15.71 -7.29
CA MET A 28 6.34 -14.77 -7.27
C MET A 28 5.53 -15.01 -6.02
N ASN A 29 5.16 -13.93 -5.35
CA ASN A 29 4.39 -13.97 -4.12
C ASN A 29 3.18 -13.05 -4.26
N ILE A 30 2.02 -13.52 -3.82
CA ILE A 30 0.85 -12.67 -3.64
C ILE A 30 0.49 -12.66 -2.16
N ALA A 31 0.27 -11.49 -1.60
CA ALA A 31 -0.01 -11.34 -0.18
C ALA A 31 -1.13 -10.36 0.06
N GLU A 32 -1.92 -10.64 1.09
CA GLU A 32 -2.92 -9.72 1.63
C GLU A 32 -2.43 -9.20 2.96
N VAL A 33 -2.47 -7.88 3.15
CA VAL A 33 -1.96 -7.20 4.34
C VAL A 33 -3.03 -6.26 4.89
N HIS A 34 -3.18 -6.24 6.19
CA HIS A 34 -4.12 -5.36 6.90
C HIS A 34 -3.41 -4.54 7.96
N GLY A 35 -3.80 -3.29 8.10
CA GLY A 35 -3.23 -2.40 9.10
C GLY A 35 -4.16 -1.26 9.46
N THR A 36 -3.71 -0.44 10.40
CA THR A 36 -4.41 0.78 10.79
C THR A 36 -3.49 1.96 10.54
N GLN A 37 -3.98 2.93 9.80
CA GLN A 37 -3.23 4.12 9.45
C GLN A 37 -3.02 5.03 10.65
N LYS A 38 -1.83 5.60 10.73
CA LYS A 38 -1.50 6.69 11.62
C LYS A 38 -1.08 7.88 10.78
N SER A 39 -1.76 9.00 10.94
CA SER A 39 -1.50 10.18 10.13
C SER A 39 -1.78 11.45 10.91
N SER A 40 -1.06 12.50 10.60
CA SER A 40 -1.36 13.84 11.09
C SER A 40 -2.61 14.42 10.41
N ASP A 41 -3.01 13.86 9.26
CA ASP A 41 -4.24 14.27 8.59
C ASP A 41 -5.41 13.47 9.18
N PRO A 42 -6.40 14.16 9.81
CA PRO A 42 -7.53 13.48 10.44
C PRO A 42 -8.33 12.57 9.49
N LEU A 43 -8.30 12.85 8.20
CA LEU A 43 -9.04 12.04 7.23
C LEU A 43 -8.44 10.65 7.07
N TRP A 44 -7.14 10.49 7.31
CA TRP A 44 -6.47 9.19 7.20
C TRP A 44 -6.17 8.54 8.53
N ASN A 45 -6.07 9.32 9.61
CA ASN A 45 -5.74 8.77 10.92
C ASN A 45 -6.82 7.79 11.39
N ASN A 46 -6.40 6.59 11.79
CA ASN A 46 -7.25 5.48 12.24
C ASN A 46 -8.05 4.77 11.15
N SER A 47 -7.86 5.12 9.88
CA SER A 47 -8.48 4.35 8.80
C SER A 47 -7.86 2.96 8.72
N LYS A 48 -8.63 1.99 8.22
CA LYS A 48 -8.18 0.61 8.09
C LYS A 48 -7.73 0.38 6.65
N ILE A 49 -6.44 0.08 6.49
CA ILE A 49 -5.90 -0.25 5.19
C ILE A 49 -5.86 -1.75 4.99
N ALA A 50 -6.24 -2.17 3.79
CA ALA A 50 -5.97 -3.50 3.28
C ALA A 50 -5.27 -3.34 1.94
N TYR A 51 -4.29 -4.19 1.66
CA TYR A 51 -3.71 -4.18 0.32
C TYR A 51 -3.35 -5.60 -0.13
N TRP A 52 -3.30 -5.76 -1.43
CA TRP A 52 -2.99 -7.01 -2.10
C TRP A 52 -1.84 -6.72 -3.05
N GLY A 53 -0.69 -7.32 -2.77
CA GLY A 53 0.51 -7.07 -3.56
C GLY A 53 1.04 -8.33 -4.20
N VAL A 54 1.50 -8.20 -5.44
CA VAL A 54 2.21 -9.24 -6.16
C VAL A 54 3.67 -8.84 -6.27
N THR A 55 4.55 -9.68 -5.74
CA THR A 55 5.99 -9.45 -5.78
C THR A 55 6.62 -10.47 -6.72
N ASP A 56 7.40 -9.96 -7.67
CA ASP A 56 8.20 -10.77 -8.59
C ASP A 56 9.66 -10.51 -8.23
N LEU A 57 10.33 -11.54 -7.74
CA LEU A 57 11.66 -11.41 -7.18
C LEU A 57 12.61 -12.39 -7.83
N LEU A 58 13.66 -11.86 -8.49
CA LEU A 58 14.73 -12.65 -9.05
C LEU A 58 16.02 -12.36 -8.28
N ASP A 59 16.51 -13.35 -7.56
CA ASP A 59 17.61 -13.21 -6.60
C ASP A 59 17.23 -12.19 -5.50
N VAL A 60 17.90 -11.04 -5.46
CA VAL A 60 17.70 -10.04 -4.40
C VAL A 60 16.93 -8.81 -4.87
N LYS A 61 16.48 -8.79 -6.13
CA LYS A 61 15.81 -7.63 -6.72
C LYS A 61 14.55 -8.02 -7.45
N GLY A 62 13.58 -7.12 -7.44
CA GLY A 62 12.34 -7.35 -8.17
C GLY A 62 11.42 -6.16 -8.16
N THR A 63 10.17 -6.45 -8.44
CA THR A 63 9.10 -5.45 -8.49
C THR A 63 7.90 -5.92 -7.70
N GLN A 64 7.10 -4.98 -7.27
CA GLN A 64 5.84 -5.25 -6.60
C GLN A 64 4.78 -4.31 -7.17
N HIS A 65 3.57 -4.81 -7.33
CA HIS A 65 2.43 -3.99 -7.71
C HIS A 65 1.17 -4.55 -7.07
N GLY A 66 0.15 -3.74 -6.95
CA GLY A 66 -1.09 -4.20 -6.37
C GLY A 66 -2.12 -3.11 -6.17
N TYR A 67 -3.04 -3.40 -5.29
CA TYR A 67 -4.19 -2.56 -4.98
C TYR A 67 -4.29 -2.34 -3.48
N TYR A 68 -4.78 -1.17 -3.10
CA TYR A 68 -5.06 -0.88 -1.70
C TYR A 68 -6.45 -0.29 -1.55
N ASP A 69 -6.96 -0.39 -0.32
CA ASP A 69 -8.28 0.08 0.08
C ASP A 69 -8.15 0.62 1.50
N ASN A 70 -8.61 1.85 1.72
CA ASN A 70 -8.72 2.41 3.06
C ASN A 70 -10.19 2.55 3.44
N ASP A 71 -10.58 1.91 4.53
CA ASP A 71 -11.92 2.00 5.09
C ASP A 71 -11.90 3.06 6.19
N HIS A 72 -12.68 4.11 6.00
CA HIS A 72 -12.79 5.24 6.93
C HIS A 72 -14.07 5.16 7.76
N GLY A 73 -14.66 3.97 7.86
CA GLY A 73 -15.93 3.78 8.60
C GLY A 73 -17.08 4.49 7.93
N GLY A 74 -17.88 5.21 8.70
CA GLY A 74 -19.03 5.92 8.18
C GLY A 74 -18.71 7.06 7.21
N GLU A 75 -17.46 7.48 7.14
CA GLU A 75 -17.03 8.57 6.24
C GLU A 75 -16.84 8.11 4.79
N GLY A 76 -16.66 6.83 4.57
CA GLY A 76 -16.49 6.26 3.24
C GLY A 76 -15.22 5.44 3.08
N ARG A 77 -14.80 5.28 1.83
CA ARG A 77 -13.62 4.49 1.45
C ARG A 77 -12.88 5.18 0.32
N ASP A 78 -11.57 4.95 0.26
CA ASP A 78 -10.77 5.27 -0.92
C ASP A 78 -9.96 4.04 -1.32
N TRP A 79 -9.57 3.97 -2.58
CA TRP A 79 -8.78 2.86 -3.10
C TRP A 79 -7.88 3.34 -4.22
N GLY A 80 -6.89 2.52 -4.51
CA GLY A 80 -5.95 2.86 -5.56
C GLY A 80 -5.02 1.72 -5.90
N THR A 81 -3.96 2.07 -6.59
CA THR A 81 -2.94 1.14 -7.06
C THR A 81 -1.58 1.55 -6.52
N PHE A 82 -0.67 0.61 -6.46
CA PHE A 82 0.71 0.92 -6.12
C PHE A 82 1.67 0.06 -6.93
N GLU A 83 2.88 0.58 -7.08
CA GLU A 83 3.98 -0.16 -7.68
C GLU A 83 5.29 0.24 -6.98
N ALA A 84 6.22 -0.69 -6.91
CA ALA A 84 7.45 -0.50 -6.17
C ALA A 84 8.60 -1.32 -6.76
N ARG A 85 9.82 -0.89 -6.44
CA ARG A 85 11.01 -1.71 -6.57
C ARG A 85 11.24 -2.42 -5.25
N VAL A 86 11.66 -3.67 -5.34
CA VAL A 86 11.89 -4.50 -4.17
C VAL A 86 13.34 -4.94 -4.14
N THR A 87 13.94 -4.84 -2.97
CA THR A 87 15.26 -5.41 -2.70
C THR A 87 15.18 -6.25 -1.44
N THR A 88 16.03 -7.26 -1.32
CA THR A 88 16.14 -8.03 -0.09
C THR A 88 17.50 -7.75 0.54
N ASP A 89 17.50 -7.68 1.87
CA ASP A 89 18.69 -7.43 2.67
C ASP A 89 18.53 -8.18 3.99
N GLY A 90 19.42 -9.14 4.24
CA GLY A 90 19.43 -9.88 5.50
C GLY A 90 18.17 -10.66 5.83
N GLY A 91 17.42 -11.10 4.83
CA GLY A 91 16.21 -11.89 5.02
C GLY A 91 14.91 -11.10 5.02
N GLY A 92 14.98 -9.77 4.96
CA GLY A 92 13.80 -8.93 4.86
C GLY A 92 13.69 -8.28 3.48
N MET A 93 12.48 -7.84 3.14
CA MET A 93 12.24 -7.10 1.90
C MET A 93 12.05 -5.62 2.20
N ILE A 94 12.59 -4.80 1.31
CA ILE A 94 12.34 -3.35 1.28
C ILE A 94 11.67 -3.04 -0.04
N ALA A 95 10.49 -2.43 0.02
CA ALA A 95 9.77 -1.98 -1.17
C ALA A 95 9.67 -0.47 -1.14
N GLU A 96 10.10 0.17 -2.20
CA GLU A 96 10.02 1.63 -2.37
C GLU A 96 9.32 1.94 -3.67
N GLY A 97 8.27 2.74 -3.60
CA GLY A 97 7.51 3.02 -4.80
C GLY A 97 6.51 4.14 -4.64
N THR A 98 5.51 4.09 -5.48
CA THR A 98 4.48 5.11 -5.58
C THR A 98 3.10 4.50 -5.47
N PHE A 99 2.15 5.29 -5.01
CA PHE A 99 0.75 4.92 -4.99
C PHE A 99 -0.09 6.01 -5.67
N LYS A 100 -1.25 5.60 -6.17
CA LYS A 100 -2.14 6.51 -6.88
C LYS A 100 -3.58 6.18 -6.51
N PHE A 101 -4.34 7.20 -6.16
CA PHE A 101 -5.77 7.03 -5.92
C PHE A 101 -6.49 6.72 -7.23
N ALA A 102 -7.36 5.73 -7.20
CA ALA A 102 -8.18 5.34 -8.34
C ALA A 102 -9.65 5.70 -8.15
N GLY A 103 -10.10 5.86 -6.92
CA GLY A 103 -11.47 6.23 -6.64
C GLY A 103 -11.79 6.25 -5.16
N GLY A 104 -13.04 6.58 -4.86
CA GLY A 104 -13.51 6.61 -3.49
C GLY A 104 -15.03 6.70 -3.42
N GLU A 105 -15.53 6.53 -2.21
CA GLU A 105 -16.95 6.62 -1.86
C GLU A 105 -17.12 7.57 -0.68
N GLY A 106 -18.32 8.10 -0.49
CA GLY A 106 -18.60 9.02 0.59
C GLY A 106 -17.79 10.30 0.44
N LYS A 107 -17.11 10.71 1.51
CA LYS A 107 -16.23 11.89 1.49
C LYS A 107 -15.12 11.83 0.46
N TYR A 108 -14.75 10.62 0.06
CA TYR A 108 -13.59 10.40 -0.81
C TYR A 108 -13.95 10.26 -2.28
N ARG A 109 -15.22 10.46 -2.60
CA ARG A 109 -15.68 10.40 -3.99
C ARG A 109 -14.92 11.40 -4.85
N GLY A 110 -14.39 10.91 -5.97
CA GLY A 110 -13.65 11.75 -6.91
C GLY A 110 -12.24 12.12 -6.46
N ILE A 111 -11.71 11.45 -5.44
CA ILE A 111 -10.37 11.72 -4.97
C ILE A 111 -9.34 11.52 -6.08
N THR A 112 -8.38 12.45 -6.14
CA THR A 112 -7.23 12.37 -7.04
C THR A 112 -5.95 12.61 -6.26
N GLY A 113 -4.84 12.18 -6.83
CA GLY A 113 -3.53 12.35 -6.22
C GLY A 113 -2.82 11.03 -6.01
N GLY A 114 -1.80 11.06 -5.19
CA GLY A 114 -0.98 9.92 -4.88
C GLY A 114 0.26 10.34 -4.13
N GLY A 115 1.25 9.46 -4.08
CA GLY A 115 2.48 9.77 -3.36
C GLY A 115 3.50 8.65 -3.44
N ARG A 116 4.36 8.62 -2.44
CA ARG A 116 5.45 7.66 -2.33
C ARG A 116 5.30 6.87 -1.04
N PHE A 117 5.83 5.67 -1.05
CA PHE A 117 5.85 4.85 0.14
C PHE A 117 7.12 4.02 0.22
N LYS A 118 7.44 3.62 1.43
CA LYS A 118 8.50 2.65 1.72
C LYS A 118 7.96 1.66 2.72
N SER A 119 8.05 0.37 2.41
CA SER A 119 7.69 -0.68 3.33
C SER A 119 8.90 -1.56 3.62
N VAL A 120 8.98 -2.03 4.87
CA VAL A 120 10.07 -2.88 5.34
C VAL A 120 9.46 -4.06 6.06
N THR A 121 9.89 -5.26 5.73
CA THR A 121 9.50 -6.48 6.43
C THR A 121 10.11 -6.47 7.84
N LYS A 122 9.29 -6.65 8.85
CA LYS A 122 9.74 -6.73 10.26
C LYS A 122 9.85 -8.17 10.74
N SER A 123 8.99 -9.03 10.22
CA SER A 123 8.98 -10.46 10.55
C SER A 123 8.28 -11.21 9.43
N GLU A 124 8.10 -12.50 9.58
CA GLU A 124 7.36 -13.31 8.59
C GLU A 124 5.90 -12.87 8.44
N THR A 125 5.35 -12.15 9.41
CA THR A 125 3.93 -11.78 9.45
C THR A 125 3.67 -10.29 9.53
N GLU A 126 4.71 -9.47 9.69
CA GLU A 126 4.54 -8.02 9.86
C GLU A 126 5.41 -7.20 8.94
N ILE A 127 4.85 -6.10 8.46
CA ILE A 127 5.58 -5.08 7.72
C ILE A 127 5.32 -3.71 8.36
N GLU A 128 6.26 -2.79 8.17
CA GLU A 128 6.08 -1.38 8.49
C GLU A 128 6.14 -0.57 7.22
N CYS A 129 5.18 0.35 7.06
CA CYS A 129 5.09 1.20 5.89
C CYS A 129 4.98 2.65 6.31
N THR A 130 5.76 3.51 5.63
CA THR A 130 5.63 4.97 5.74
C THR A 130 5.27 5.50 4.36
N TRP A 131 4.45 6.54 4.33
CA TRP A 131 4.01 7.13 3.07
C TRP A 131 3.82 8.64 3.20
N ASP A 132 3.97 9.32 2.08
CA ASP A 132 3.67 10.74 1.96
C ASP A 132 3.18 11.03 0.54
N GLY A 133 2.35 12.04 0.43
CA GLY A 133 1.79 12.40 -0.86
C GLY A 133 0.88 13.60 -0.77
N SER A 134 0.03 13.72 -1.77
CA SER A 134 -0.97 14.77 -1.81
C SER A 134 -2.24 14.29 -2.47
N TYR A 135 -3.35 14.92 -2.11
CA TYR A 135 -4.66 14.54 -2.60
C TYR A 135 -5.53 15.76 -2.80
N GLN A 136 -6.56 15.57 -3.60
CA GLN A 136 -7.63 16.53 -3.76
C GLN A 136 -8.95 15.78 -3.77
N LEU A 137 -9.87 16.20 -2.92
CA LEU A 137 -11.22 15.67 -2.91
C LEU A 137 -12.03 16.39 -3.99
N ALA A 138 -13.06 15.74 -4.51
CA ALA A 138 -13.99 16.41 -5.39
C ALA A 138 -14.60 17.59 -4.65
N LYS A 139 -14.79 18.70 -5.35
CA LYS A 139 -15.49 19.83 -4.76
C LYS A 139 -16.85 19.34 -4.25
N SER A 140 -17.13 19.62 -2.97
CA SER A 140 -18.43 19.38 -2.42
C SER A 140 -19.44 20.00 -3.37
N GLN A 141 -20.37 19.19 -3.85
CA GLN A 141 -21.52 19.69 -4.57
C GLN A 141 -22.26 20.56 -3.60
N ALA A 142 -22.06 21.85 -3.68
CA ALA A 142 -22.87 22.76 -2.90
C ALA A 142 -24.33 22.50 -3.27
N ALA A 143 -24.99 21.92 -2.35
CA ALA A 143 -26.41 21.70 -2.51
C ALA A 143 -27.08 23.05 -2.64
#